data_65ff8e9f301c2617c9ed7db7de45d821
#
_entry.id   65ff8e9f301c2617c9ed7db7de45d821
#
_cell.length_a   1.000
_cell.length_b   1.000
_cell.length_c   1.000
_cell.angle_alpha   90.00
_cell.angle_beta   90.00
_cell.angle_gamma   90.00
#
_symmetry.space_group_name_H-M   'P 1'
#
loop_
_entity.id
_entity.type
_entity.pdbx_description
1 polymer ?
#
loop_
_entity_poly.entity_id
_entity_poly.type
_entity_poly.pdbx_seq_one_letter_code
_entity_poly.pdbx_strand_id
1 'polypeptide(L)'
;SPPDHEPELLSFEFDKNLKSVDTLLSMLPYDELPQFEQDNIDKYQRYVFAKAAKDTGKSVKDFSLQEHGALESEQAGNRYYVYKFDNGTDCEIHLVSIDLNTGDYGVSYNYC
;
A
#
# COMPACT_ATOMS: atom_id res chain seq x y z
N SER A 1 -10.66 13.73 -13.99
CA SER A 1 -9.39 13.20 -14.44
C SER A 1 -8.39 13.20 -13.28
N PRO A 2 -7.45 12.25 -13.24
CA PRO A 2 -6.43 12.25 -12.20
C PRO A 2 -5.59 13.54 -12.31
N PRO A 3 -5.13 14.09 -11.16
CA PRO A 3 -4.26 15.26 -11.18
C PRO A 3 -2.95 14.96 -11.94
N ASP A 4 -2.43 15.95 -12.68
CA ASP A 4 -1.21 15.82 -13.49
C ASP A 4 0.08 15.90 -12.69
N HIS A 5 0.01 15.97 -11.37
CA HIS A 5 1.17 16.01 -10.49
C HIS A 5 1.41 14.67 -9.81
N GLU A 6 2.61 14.44 -9.34
CA GLU A 6 2.91 13.26 -8.54
C GLU A 6 2.10 13.28 -7.23
N PRO A 7 1.57 12.12 -6.81
CA PRO A 7 0.88 12.03 -5.51
C PRO A 7 1.78 12.45 -4.36
N GLU A 8 1.28 13.25 -3.44
CA GLU A 8 1.99 13.61 -2.22
C GLU A 8 1.84 12.54 -1.16
N LEU A 9 2.96 12.23 -0.50
CA LEU A 9 2.95 11.39 0.69
C LEU A 9 2.56 12.24 1.89
N LEU A 10 1.39 11.94 2.46
CA LEU A 10 0.86 12.65 3.62
C LEU A 10 1.15 11.88 4.90
N SER A 11 1.21 12.60 6.02
CA SER A 11 1.25 11.97 7.34
C SER A 11 -0.10 11.31 7.58
N PHE A 12 -0.10 10.02 7.89
CA PHE A 12 -1.33 9.25 8.08
C PHE A 12 -1.16 8.27 9.24
N GLU A 13 -2.09 8.32 10.19
CA GLU A 13 -2.14 7.34 11.27
C GLU A 13 -3.28 6.36 11.02
N PHE A 14 -2.92 5.09 10.88
CA PHE A 14 -3.90 4.02 10.85
C PHE A 14 -4.39 3.71 12.26
N ASP A 15 -5.56 3.08 12.31
CA ASP A 15 -6.07 2.50 13.54
C ASP A 15 -5.02 1.50 14.07
N LYS A 16 -4.47 1.82 15.26
CA LYS A 16 -3.44 1.01 15.92
C LYS A 16 -3.92 -0.39 16.28
N ASN A 17 -5.23 -0.61 16.23
CA ASN A 17 -5.82 -1.92 16.47
C ASN A 17 -5.82 -2.82 15.23
N LEU A 18 -5.46 -2.27 14.05
CA LEU A 18 -5.41 -3.04 12.82
C LEU A 18 -4.11 -3.86 12.80
N LYS A 19 -4.20 -5.10 13.21
CA LYS A 19 -3.07 -6.02 13.21
C LYS A 19 -2.81 -6.53 11.80
N SER A 20 -1.55 -6.79 11.48
CA SER A 20 -1.12 -7.29 10.17
C SER A 20 -1.89 -8.53 9.72
N VAL A 21 -2.14 -9.46 10.65
CA VAL A 21 -2.88 -10.70 10.37
C VAL A 21 -4.33 -10.40 9.97
N ASP A 22 -5.00 -9.52 10.71
CA ASP A 22 -6.39 -9.15 10.43
C ASP A 22 -6.51 -8.43 9.08
N THR A 23 -5.54 -7.59 8.77
CA THR A 23 -5.45 -6.88 7.50
C THR A 23 -5.37 -7.87 6.33
N LEU A 24 -4.51 -8.87 6.42
CA LEU A 24 -4.35 -9.88 5.37
C LEU A 24 -5.59 -10.76 5.21
N LEU A 25 -6.24 -11.12 6.32
CA LEU A 25 -7.45 -11.94 6.28
C LEU A 25 -8.65 -11.22 5.66
N SER A 26 -8.70 -9.89 5.81
CA SER A 26 -9.80 -9.07 5.29
C SER A 26 -9.55 -8.57 3.88
N MET A 27 -8.36 -8.81 3.33
CA MET A 27 -7.94 -8.28 2.04
C MET A 27 -8.65 -8.97 0.88
N LEU A 28 -9.11 -8.16 -0.08
CA LEU A 28 -9.53 -8.63 -1.39
C LEU A 28 -8.27 -8.80 -2.25
N PRO A 29 -7.95 -10.04 -2.69
CA PRO A 29 -6.72 -10.30 -3.44
C PRO A 29 -6.67 -9.53 -4.76
N TYR A 30 -5.48 -9.14 -5.17
CA TYR A 30 -5.22 -8.42 -6.40
C TYR A 30 -5.93 -9.04 -7.62
N ASP A 31 -5.81 -10.37 -7.79
CA ASP A 31 -6.36 -11.06 -8.96
C ASP A 31 -7.89 -11.04 -9.03
N GLU A 32 -8.55 -10.78 -7.92
CA GLU A 32 -10.02 -10.69 -7.86
C GLU A 32 -10.56 -9.27 -8.06
N LEU A 33 -9.67 -8.29 -8.17
CA LEU A 33 -10.05 -6.89 -8.31
C LEU A 33 -10.27 -6.50 -9.77
N PRO A 34 -11.17 -5.53 -10.04
CA PRO A 34 -11.30 -4.99 -11.39
C PRO A 34 -10.01 -4.30 -11.85
N GLN A 35 -9.84 -4.17 -13.16
CA GLN A 35 -8.59 -3.71 -13.78
C GLN A 35 -8.15 -2.33 -13.25
N PHE A 36 -9.08 -1.40 -13.04
CA PHE A 36 -8.71 -0.06 -12.57
C PHE A 36 -8.09 -0.11 -11.16
N GLU A 37 -8.54 -1.03 -10.32
CA GLU A 37 -7.96 -1.23 -8.99
C GLU A 37 -6.57 -1.87 -9.09
N GLN A 38 -6.41 -2.85 -9.96
CA GLN A 38 -5.11 -3.46 -10.22
C GLN A 38 -4.10 -2.43 -10.71
N ASP A 39 -4.53 -1.55 -11.62
CA ASP A 39 -3.69 -0.46 -12.14
C ASP A 39 -3.26 0.50 -11.04
N ASN A 40 -4.17 0.83 -10.13
CA ASN A 40 -3.85 1.67 -8.98
C ASN A 40 -2.85 0.99 -8.04
N ILE A 41 -3.06 -0.28 -7.74
CA ILE A 41 -2.15 -1.05 -6.88
C ILE A 41 -0.74 -1.07 -7.49
N ASP A 42 -0.64 -1.30 -8.80
CA ASP A 42 0.64 -1.30 -9.50
C ASP A 42 1.31 0.07 -9.46
N LYS A 43 0.53 1.13 -9.61
CA LYS A 43 1.03 2.51 -9.56
C LYS A 43 1.62 2.84 -8.19
N TYR A 44 0.88 2.58 -7.12
CA TYR A 44 1.31 2.92 -5.77
C TYR A 44 2.39 1.99 -5.23
N GLN A 45 2.52 0.78 -5.77
CA GLN A 45 3.60 -0.13 -5.40
C GLN A 45 4.97 0.51 -5.55
N ARG A 46 5.17 1.29 -6.60
CA ARG A 46 6.45 1.99 -6.83
C ARG A 46 6.77 2.97 -5.72
N TYR A 47 5.76 3.70 -5.25
CA TYR A 47 5.92 4.66 -4.16
C TYR A 47 6.17 3.94 -2.82
N VAL A 48 5.45 2.84 -2.58
CA VAL A 48 5.63 2.02 -1.37
C VAL A 48 7.03 1.44 -1.33
N PHE A 49 7.50 0.85 -2.41
CA PHE A 49 8.83 0.26 -2.50
C PHE A 49 9.94 1.31 -2.37
N ALA A 50 9.77 2.47 -3.02
CA ALA A 50 10.74 3.56 -2.91
C ALA A 50 10.86 4.07 -1.48
N LYS A 51 9.74 4.24 -0.78
CA LYS A 51 9.73 4.64 0.63
C LYS A 51 10.39 3.59 1.52
N ALA A 52 10.05 2.33 1.34
CA ALA A 52 10.63 1.24 2.11
C ALA A 52 12.15 1.15 1.91
N ALA A 53 12.61 1.29 0.68
CA ALA A 53 14.04 1.30 0.36
C ALA A 53 14.76 2.45 1.05
N LYS A 54 14.16 3.64 1.03
CA LYS A 54 14.72 4.82 1.70
C LYS A 54 14.78 4.64 3.21
N ASP A 55 13.70 4.13 3.81
CA ASP A 55 13.60 4.01 5.27
C ASP A 55 14.49 2.91 5.83
N THR A 56 14.72 1.83 5.07
CA THR A 56 15.50 0.66 5.54
C THR A 56 16.94 0.64 5.03
N GLY A 57 17.27 1.44 4.02
CA GLY A 57 18.56 1.39 3.33
C GLY A 57 18.70 0.16 2.43
N LYS A 58 17.63 -0.59 2.21
CA LYS A 58 17.63 -1.75 1.32
C LYS A 58 17.43 -1.34 -0.13
N SER A 59 17.78 -2.23 -1.07
CA SER A 59 17.57 -2.01 -2.50
C SER A 59 16.24 -2.58 -2.95
N VAL A 60 15.49 -1.84 -3.77
CA VAL A 60 14.25 -2.32 -4.37
C VAL A 60 14.49 -3.62 -5.17
N LYS A 61 15.69 -3.82 -5.69
CA LYS A 61 16.05 -5.04 -6.42
C LYS A 61 15.92 -6.31 -5.58
N ASP A 62 16.03 -6.17 -4.25
CA ASP A 62 15.96 -7.30 -3.32
C ASP A 62 14.53 -7.52 -2.81
N PHE A 63 13.57 -6.71 -3.25
CA PHE A 63 12.19 -6.82 -2.81
C PHE A 63 11.44 -7.90 -3.59
N SER A 64 10.71 -8.74 -2.87
CA SER A 64 9.89 -9.80 -3.45
C SER A 64 8.46 -9.70 -2.93
N LEU A 65 7.54 -9.29 -3.80
CA LEU A 65 6.13 -9.14 -3.45
C LEU A 65 5.52 -10.52 -3.22
N GLN A 66 4.85 -10.69 -2.08
CA GLN A 66 4.23 -11.95 -1.69
C GLN A 66 2.72 -11.91 -1.85
N GLU A 67 2.08 -10.87 -1.30
CA GLU A 67 0.64 -10.69 -1.37
C GLU A 67 0.33 -9.21 -1.53
N HIS A 68 -0.72 -8.91 -2.27
CA HIS A 68 -1.24 -7.56 -2.39
C HIS A 68 -2.73 -7.58 -2.70
N GLY A 69 -3.40 -6.51 -2.35
CA GLY A 69 -4.84 -6.41 -2.56
C GLY A 69 -5.38 -5.12 -1.99
N ALA A 70 -6.69 -5.10 -1.80
CA ALA A 70 -7.42 -3.92 -1.34
C ALA A 70 -8.26 -4.22 -0.11
N LEU A 71 -8.45 -3.20 0.72
CA LEU A 71 -9.40 -3.22 1.83
C LEU A 71 -10.50 -2.23 1.54
N GLU A 72 -11.72 -2.57 1.97
CA GLU A 72 -12.83 -1.65 1.92
C GLU A 72 -12.59 -0.48 2.88
N SER A 73 -12.93 0.73 2.43
CA SER A 73 -12.87 1.93 3.25
C SER A 73 -14.29 2.37 3.60
N GLU A 74 -14.52 2.71 4.87
CA GLU A 74 -15.78 3.29 5.31
C GLU A 74 -15.92 4.75 4.90
N GLN A 75 -14.82 5.40 4.52
CA GLN A 75 -14.83 6.79 4.10
C GLN A 75 -14.97 6.89 2.59
N ALA A 76 -16.03 7.59 2.14
CA ALA A 76 -16.22 7.89 0.73
C ALA A 76 -15.01 8.69 0.21
N GLY A 77 -14.54 8.34 -0.98
CA GLY A 77 -13.40 9.01 -1.60
C GLY A 77 -12.04 8.50 -1.20
N ASN A 78 -11.96 7.55 -0.29
CA ASN A 78 -10.71 6.92 0.12
C ASN A 78 -10.66 5.45 -0.27
N ARG A 79 -9.45 4.94 -0.47
CA ARG A 79 -9.22 3.53 -0.77
C ARG A 79 -7.98 3.05 -0.03
N TYR A 80 -8.00 1.81 0.44
CA TYR A 80 -6.85 1.19 1.11
C TYR A 80 -6.29 0.08 0.26
N TYR A 81 -4.95 0.04 0.10
CA TYR A 81 -4.23 -1.05 -0.53
C TYR A 81 -3.22 -1.63 0.43
N VAL A 82 -2.99 -2.93 0.30
CA VAL A 82 -2.07 -3.68 1.17
C VAL A 82 -1.00 -4.33 0.32
N TYR A 83 0.24 -4.23 0.78
CA TYR A 83 1.39 -4.86 0.14
C TYR A 83 2.17 -5.63 1.20
N LYS A 84 2.33 -6.93 0.98
CA LYS A 84 3.21 -7.76 1.80
C LYS A 84 4.37 -8.21 0.95
N PHE A 85 5.59 -7.93 1.38
CA PHE A 85 6.79 -8.24 0.60
C PHE A 85 7.97 -8.52 1.51
N ASP A 86 8.94 -9.30 0.98
CA ASP A 86 10.23 -9.51 1.61
C ASP A 86 11.21 -8.47 1.05
N ASN A 87 11.99 -7.85 1.94
CA ASN A 87 12.92 -6.79 1.55
C ASN A 87 14.35 -7.29 1.34
N GLY A 88 14.53 -8.60 1.30
CA GLY A 88 15.84 -9.24 1.22
C GLY A 88 16.34 -9.74 2.58
N THR A 89 15.77 -9.24 3.67
CA THR A 89 16.13 -9.61 5.04
C THR A 89 14.88 -9.91 5.87
N ASP A 90 13.89 -9.04 5.80
CA ASP A 90 12.69 -9.09 6.63
C ASP A 90 11.43 -9.04 5.78
N CYS A 91 10.33 -9.53 6.34
CA CYS A 91 8.99 -9.39 5.77
C CYS A 91 8.38 -8.08 6.26
N GLU A 92 7.82 -7.30 5.35
CA GLU A 92 7.13 -6.05 5.64
C GLU A 92 5.70 -6.07 5.13
N ILE A 93 4.77 -5.48 5.89
CA ILE A 93 3.40 -5.23 5.46
C ILE A 93 3.18 -3.72 5.46
N HIS A 94 2.77 -3.19 4.32
CA HIS A 94 2.44 -1.79 4.13
C HIS A 94 0.96 -1.62 3.85
N LEU A 95 0.34 -0.70 4.55
CA LEU A 95 -1.04 -0.29 4.33
C LEU A 95 -1.03 1.12 3.80
N VAL A 96 -1.66 1.31 2.64
CA VAL A 96 -1.69 2.59 1.94
C VAL A 96 -3.11 3.11 1.92
N SER A 97 -3.32 4.35 2.39
CA SER A 97 -4.58 5.07 2.26
C SER A 97 -4.44 6.07 1.12
N ILE A 98 -5.40 6.06 0.20
CA ILE A 98 -5.35 6.92 -0.98
C ILE A 98 -6.61 7.77 -1.00
N ASP A 99 -6.42 9.08 -1.22
CA ASP A 99 -7.50 10.01 -1.55
C ASP A 99 -7.75 9.88 -3.06
N LEU A 100 -8.89 9.31 -3.44
CA LEU A 100 -9.21 9.08 -4.85
C LEU A 100 -9.44 10.37 -5.63
N ASN A 101 -9.70 11.49 -4.95
CA ASN A 101 -9.93 12.79 -5.60
C ASN A 101 -8.62 13.49 -5.94
N THR A 102 -7.63 13.42 -5.04
CA THR A 102 -6.34 14.10 -5.22
C THR A 102 -5.22 13.17 -5.65
N GLY A 103 -5.33 11.89 -5.33
CA GLY A 103 -4.26 10.91 -5.51
C GLY A 103 -3.23 10.93 -4.38
N ASP A 104 -3.35 11.83 -3.43
CA ASP A 104 -2.44 11.89 -2.29
C ASP A 104 -2.62 10.64 -1.42
N TYR A 105 -1.56 10.22 -0.75
CA TYR A 105 -1.58 8.95 -0.04
C TYR A 105 -0.79 9.02 1.27
N GLY A 106 -1.14 8.15 2.18
CA GLY A 106 -0.38 7.91 3.40
C GLY A 106 0.00 6.45 3.50
N VAL A 107 1.14 6.18 4.12
CA VAL A 107 1.63 4.81 4.29
C VAL A 107 1.90 4.55 5.77
N SER A 108 1.41 3.42 6.25
CA SER A 108 1.79 2.86 7.54
C SER A 108 2.32 1.45 7.31
N TYR A 109 3.37 1.07 8.00
CA TYR A 109 3.92 -0.27 7.82
C TYR A 109 4.37 -0.88 9.13
N ASN A 110 4.46 -2.21 9.10
CA ASN A 110 4.98 -3.00 10.20
C ASN A 110 5.71 -4.22 9.63
N TYR A 111 6.48 -4.89 10.45
CA TYR A 111 7.07 -6.18 10.07
C TYR A 111 6.04 -7.29 10.28
N CYS A 112 6.15 -8.33 9.45
CA CYS A 112 5.25 -9.48 9.54
C CYS A 112 5.38 -10.27 10.86
#